data_258af0d6b55a9cf9dfc981413d1b6e40
#
_entry.id   258af0d6b55a9cf9dfc981413d1b6e40
#
_cell.length_a   1.000
_cell.length_b   1.000
_cell.length_c   1.000
_cell.angle_alpha   90.00
_cell.angle_beta   90.00
_cell.angle_gamma   90.00
#
_symmetry.space_group_name_H-M   'P 1'
#
loop_
_entity.id
_entity.type
_entity.pdbx_description
1 polymer ?
#
loop_
_entity_poly.entity_id
_entity_poly.type
_entity_poly.pdbx_seq_one_letter_code
_entity_poly.pdbx_strand_id
1 'polypeptide(L)'
;MIVCGHSKVERVEGGWRVYIDEKIAGALNLFPGQNLFGGSTVGSSRLSVSTMQLNPHVSYFRVFMEDIMGSLASVTELFSSKGVNILSSGAFGLGNIWVSEYIADFKDKDVTADDIVNELEGLGGFVTSREITEFFPQAFELESTYQIKADDKGEMYLLLPENVGGVTGGHAILKAWADIQALFIDFLSPGTKLLEISAMLNDIPGALNKLSSVVATQVNMHAVDAQHHEEATGLWMIYGVLQIGSIEELVSKAEDAPEILKFGVRTLGWTE
;
A
#
# COMPACT_ATOMS: atom_id res chain seq x y z
N MET A 1 1.84 -3.82 6.52
CA MET A 1 2.98 -2.95 6.11
C MET A 1 2.65 -2.30 4.77
N ILE A 2 2.88 -0.98 4.66
CA ILE A 2 2.73 -0.24 3.39
C ILE A 2 4.12 0.01 2.82
N VAL A 3 4.32 -0.31 1.55
CA VAL A 3 5.56 -0.05 0.81
C VAL A 3 5.24 0.85 -0.37
N CYS A 4 6.03 1.90 -0.55
CA CYS A 4 5.85 2.88 -1.60
C CYS A 4 7.01 2.83 -2.59
N GLY A 5 6.69 3.06 -3.86
CA GLY A 5 7.65 3.14 -4.94
C GLY A 5 7.13 4.04 -6.06
N HIS A 6 7.95 4.23 -7.07
CA HIS A 6 7.52 4.91 -8.29
C HIS A 6 7.81 4.06 -9.53
N SER A 7 7.08 4.30 -10.59
CA SER A 7 7.24 3.60 -11.86
C SER A 7 7.20 4.57 -13.02
N LYS A 8 7.96 4.22 -14.05
CA LYS A 8 7.78 4.77 -15.37
C LYS A 8 6.57 4.11 -16.03
N VAL A 9 5.79 4.90 -16.76
CA VAL A 9 4.63 4.44 -17.52
C VAL A 9 4.92 4.65 -19.00
N GLU A 10 5.01 3.56 -19.72
CA GLU A 10 5.39 3.57 -21.14
C GLU A 10 4.22 3.14 -22.03
N ARG A 11 4.02 3.87 -23.12
CA ARG A 11 3.08 3.40 -24.13
C ARG A 11 3.70 2.26 -24.94
N VAL A 12 2.93 1.19 -25.11
CA VAL A 12 3.31 0.01 -25.91
C VAL A 12 2.16 -0.37 -26.83
N GLU A 13 2.39 -1.31 -27.73
CA GLU A 13 1.31 -1.85 -28.54
C GLU A 13 0.24 -2.49 -27.65
N GLY A 14 -1.01 -2.02 -27.79
CA GLY A 14 -2.17 -2.51 -27.05
C GLY A 14 -2.37 -1.92 -25.64
N GLY A 15 -1.61 -0.90 -25.25
CA GLY A 15 -1.85 -0.22 -23.98
C GLY A 15 -0.66 0.45 -23.31
N TRP A 16 -0.59 0.31 -22.01
CA TRP A 16 0.41 0.94 -21.15
C TRP A 16 1.17 -0.10 -20.34
N ARG A 17 2.48 0.03 -20.27
CA ARG A 17 3.36 -0.77 -19.42
C ARG A 17 3.69 0.03 -18.16
N VAL A 18 3.42 -0.57 -16.99
CA VAL A 18 3.76 -0.03 -15.67
C VAL A 18 4.72 -0.99 -15.01
N TYR A 19 5.95 -0.60 -14.78
CA TYR A 19 6.95 -1.45 -14.13
C TYR A 19 6.68 -1.56 -12.63
N ILE A 20 7.00 -2.72 -12.08
CA ILE A 20 6.85 -3.01 -10.65
C ILE A 20 8.25 -3.21 -10.07
N ASP A 21 8.66 -2.34 -9.17
CA ASP A 21 9.95 -2.46 -8.53
C ASP A 21 10.02 -3.67 -7.57
N GLU A 22 11.24 -4.10 -7.25
CA GLU A 22 11.48 -5.28 -6.42
C GLU A 22 10.89 -5.15 -5.01
N LYS A 23 10.82 -3.93 -4.45
CA LYS A 23 10.25 -3.72 -3.10
C LYS A 23 8.74 -3.97 -3.11
N ILE A 24 8.05 -3.42 -4.11
CA ILE A 24 6.62 -3.63 -4.32
C ILE A 24 6.34 -5.11 -4.58
N ALA A 25 7.11 -5.72 -5.48
CA ALA A 25 6.98 -7.13 -5.80
C ALA A 25 7.19 -8.03 -4.58
N GLY A 26 8.23 -7.76 -3.80
CA GLY A 26 8.52 -8.51 -2.56
C GLY A 26 7.45 -8.34 -1.50
N ALA A 27 6.91 -7.12 -1.32
CA ALA A 27 5.86 -6.85 -0.33
C ALA A 27 4.55 -7.62 -0.59
N LEU A 28 4.24 -7.89 -1.86
CA LEU A 28 3.03 -8.61 -2.27
C LEU A 28 3.31 -10.02 -2.79
N ASN A 29 4.55 -10.51 -2.71
CA ASN A 29 4.97 -11.79 -3.26
C ASN A 29 4.57 -11.96 -4.74
N LEU A 30 4.78 -10.92 -5.55
CA LEU A 30 4.40 -10.94 -6.96
C LEU A 30 5.40 -11.74 -7.80
N PHE A 31 4.89 -12.41 -8.81
CA PHE A 31 5.70 -13.17 -9.76
C PHE A 31 5.10 -13.12 -11.18
N PRO A 32 5.92 -13.30 -12.22
CA PRO A 32 5.43 -13.33 -13.61
C PRO A 32 4.40 -14.44 -13.83
N GLY A 33 3.32 -14.12 -14.53
CA GLY A 33 2.20 -15.01 -14.78
C GLY A 33 1.07 -14.92 -13.76
N GLN A 34 1.30 -14.28 -12.61
CA GLN A 34 0.27 -14.07 -11.60
C GLN A 34 -0.80 -13.08 -12.09
N ASN A 35 -2.05 -13.36 -11.76
CA ASN A 35 -3.17 -12.47 -12.01
C ASN A 35 -3.40 -11.53 -10.82
N LEU A 36 -3.66 -10.26 -11.12
CA LEU A 36 -4.19 -9.26 -10.20
C LEU A 36 -5.63 -8.91 -10.60
N PHE A 37 -6.49 -8.74 -9.61
CA PHE A 37 -7.90 -8.47 -9.79
C PHE A 37 -8.21 -7.06 -9.29
N GLY A 38 -8.99 -6.29 -10.03
CA GLY A 38 -9.38 -4.96 -9.62
C GLY A 38 -9.80 -4.08 -10.76
N GLY A 39 -9.73 -2.78 -10.57
CA GLY A 39 -10.19 -1.85 -11.57
C GLY A 39 -9.93 -0.39 -11.25
N SER A 40 -10.50 0.46 -12.07
CA SER A 40 -10.46 1.90 -11.94
C SER A 40 -11.86 2.49 -12.06
N THR A 41 -12.06 3.67 -11.50
CA THR A 41 -13.24 4.49 -11.76
C THR A 41 -13.00 5.35 -13.00
N VAL A 42 -13.99 5.49 -13.87
CA VAL A 42 -13.89 6.34 -15.06
C VAL A 42 -13.50 7.78 -14.66
N GLY A 43 -12.49 8.31 -15.33
CA GLY A 43 -11.95 9.64 -15.02
C GLY A 43 -11.00 9.69 -13.81
N SER A 44 -10.81 8.59 -13.10
CA SER A 44 -9.82 8.50 -12.03
C SER A 44 -8.43 8.22 -12.60
N SER A 45 -7.42 8.90 -12.05
CA SER A 45 -6.01 8.60 -12.32
C SER A 45 -5.46 7.48 -11.41
N ARG A 46 -6.35 6.64 -10.87
CA ARG A 46 -5.97 5.55 -9.96
C ARG A 46 -6.45 4.21 -10.47
N LEU A 47 -5.57 3.22 -10.40
CA LEU A 47 -5.89 1.80 -10.52
C LEU A 47 -5.68 1.15 -9.15
N SER A 48 -6.64 0.33 -8.73
CA SER A 48 -6.56 -0.46 -7.51
C SER A 48 -6.68 -1.93 -7.86
N VAL A 49 -5.69 -2.73 -7.49
CA VAL A 49 -5.67 -4.17 -7.78
C VAL A 49 -5.26 -4.96 -6.54
N SER A 50 -5.65 -6.22 -6.49
CA SER A 50 -5.30 -7.17 -5.44
C SER A 50 -4.80 -8.48 -6.03
N THR A 51 -3.98 -9.21 -5.29
CA THR A 51 -3.59 -10.59 -5.63
C THR A 51 -4.75 -11.58 -5.47
N MET A 52 -5.86 -11.13 -4.86
CA MET A 52 -7.06 -11.92 -4.62
C MET A 52 -8.27 -11.30 -5.32
N GLN A 53 -9.25 -12.13 -5.65
CA GLN A 53 -10.55 -11.62 -6.10
C GLN A 53 -11.21 -10.80 -5.00
N LEU A 54 -11.52 -9.55 -5.33
CA LEU A 54 -12.25 -8.65 -4.45
C LEU A 54 -13.74 -9.03 -4.49
N ASN A 55 -14.28 -9.46 -3.37
CA ASN A 55 -15.70 -9.76 -3.24
C ASN A 55 -16.18 -9.43 -1.80
N PRO A 56 -17.46 -9.15 -1.59
CA PRO A 56 -18.01 -8.77 -0.30
C PRO A 56 -17.98 -9.88 0.76
N HIS A 57 -17.63 -11.12 0.37
CA HIS A 57 -17.51 -12.25 1.29
C HIS A 57 -16.11 -12.40 1.86
N VAL A 58 -15.16 -11.55 1.46
CA VAL A 58 -13.78 -11.60 1.98
C VAL A 58 -13.61 -10.54 3.05
N SER A 59 -13.13 -10.98 4.22
CA SER A 59 -12.87 -10.10 5.36
C SER A 59 -11.41 -10.19 5.81
N TYR A 60 -10.89 -9.04 6.21
CA TYR A 60 -9.58 -8.90 6.86
C TYR A 60 -9.78 -8.91 8.38
N PHE A 61 -8.93 -9.64 9.07
CA PHE A 61 -8.87 -9.71 10.53
C PHE A 61 -7.48 -9.38 11.01
N ARG A 62 -7.40 -8.61 12.09
CA ARG A 62 -6.18 -8.50 12.90
C ARG A 62 -6.53 -8.95 14.32
N VAL A 63 -5.79 -9.94 14.80
CA VAL A 63 -6.02 -10.62 16.06
C VAL A 63 -4.82 -10.43 16.97
N PHE A 64 -5.06 -10.00 18.19
CA PHE A 64 -4.08 -9.88 19.26
C PHE A 64 -4.45 -10.87 20.37
N MET A 65 -3.55 -11.77 20.70
CA MET A 65 -3.75 -12.76 21.77
C MET A 65 -2.51 -12.82 22.67
N GLU A 66 -2.62 -13.47 23.81
CA GLU A 66 -1.45 -13.80 24.62
C GLU A 66 -0.51 -14.72 23.83
N ASP A 67 0.81 -14.44 23.87
CA ASP A 67 1.81 -15.26 23.19
C ASP A 67 2.12 -16.52 24.03
N ILE A 68 1.26 -17.51 23.90
CA ILE A 68 1.40 -18.82 24.54
C ILE A 68 1.36 -19.95 23.50
N MET A 69 1.86 -21.09 23.87
CA MET A 69 1.84 -22.25 23.00
C MET A 69 0.41 -22.62 22.59
N GLY A 70 0.15 -22.63 21.28
CA GLY A 70 -1.14 -22.98 20.71
C GLY A 70 -2.02 -21.79 20.28
N SER A 71 -1.65 -20.54 20.57
CA SER A 71 -2.46 -19.36 20.19
C SER A 71 -2.79 -19.32 18.69
N LEU A 72 -1.79 -19.49 17.81
CA LEU A 72 -2.03 -19.58 16.37
C LEU A 72 -2.95 -20.75 16.01
N ALA A 73 -2.73 -21.91 16.64
CA ALA A 73 -3.52 -23.11 16.36
C ALA A 73 -4.99 -22.91 16.73
N SER A 74 -5.27 -22.28 17.85
CA SER A 74 -6.65 -22.00 18.29
C SER A 74 -7.39 -21.09 17.31
N VAL A 75 -6.72 -20.04 16.79
CA VAL A 75 -7.31 -19.15 15.79
C VAL A 75 -7.59 -19.89 14.49
N THR A 76 -6.61 -20.61 13.96
CA THR A 76 -6.78 -21.34 12.68
C THR A 76 -7.76 -22.50 12.79
N GLU A 77 -7.84 -23.16 13.95
CA GLU A 77 -8.85 -24.18 14.24
C GLU A 77 -10.27 -23.60 14.22
N LEU A 78 -10.46 -22.40 14.78
CA LEU A 78 -11.75 -21.73 14.74
C LEU A 78 -12.21 -21.50 13.29
N PHE A 79 -11.39 -20.88 12.45
CA PHE A 79 -11.72 -20.69 11.02
C PHE A 79 -12.03 -22.03 10.34
N SER A 80 -11.19 -23.04 10.55
CA SER A 80 -11.34 -24.37 9.97
C SER A 80 -12.63 -25.06 10.41
N SER A 81 -12.97 -25.00 11.72
CA SER A 81 -14.20 -25.62 12.27
C SER A 81 -15.49 -25.01 11.69
N LYS A 82 -15.44 -23.74 11.30
CA LYS A 82 -16.54 -23.03 10.62
C LYS A 82 -16.50 -23.21 9.10
N GLY A 83 -15.53 -23.93 8.57
CA GLY A 83 -15.34 -24.14 7.14
C GLY A 83 -14.96 -22.87 6.39
N VAL A 84 -14.45 -21.85 7.11
CA VAL A 84 -13.97 -20.59 6.51
C VAL A 84 -12.56 -20.79 5.96
N ASN A 85 -12.35 -20.38 4.71
CA ASN A 85 -11.06 -20.52 4.06
C ASN A 85 -10.17 -19.30 4.32
N ILE A 86 -8.96 -19.52 4.84
CA ILE A 86 -7.94 -18.49 4.99
C ILE A 86 -7.19 -18.35 3.66
N LEU A 87 -7.33 -17.20 3.01
CA LEU A 87 -6.68 -16.88 1.72
C LEU A 87 -5.25 -16.39 1.90
N SER A 88 -4.98 -15.65 2.97
CA SER A 88 -3.66 -15.14 3.33
C SER A 88 -3.56 -14.98 4.83
N SER A 89 -2.37 -15.18 5.38
CA SER A 89 -2.10 -14.95 6.80
C SER A 89 -0.66 -14.52 7.03
N GLY A 90 -0.48 -13.73 8.09
CA GLY A 90 0.83 -13.38 8.65
C GLY A 90 0.73 -13.37 10.17
N ALA A 91 1.81 -13.72 10.87
CA ALA A 91 1.78 -13.73 12.31
C ALA A 91 3.19 -13.54 12.89
N PHE A 92 3.26 -12.89 14.07
CA PHE A 92 4.53 -12.69 14.77
C PHE A 92 4.29 -12.49 16.28
N GLY A 93 5.29 -12.85 17.07
CA GLY A 93 5.32 -12.55 18.50
C GLY A 93 5.84 -11.13 18.75
N LEU A 94 5.20 -10.40 19.63
CA LEU A 94 5.61 -9.08 20.10
C LEU A 94 5.60 -9.03 21.63
N GLY A 95 6.71 -9.36 22.26
CA GLY A 95 6.80 -9.48 23.70
C GLY A 95 5.97 -10.67 24.21
N ASN A 96 4.90 -10.39 24.95
CA ASN A 96 3.95 -11.38 25.43
C ASN A 96 2.64 -11.42 24.63
N ILE A 97 2.60 -10.75 23.49
CA ILE A 97 1.44 -10.68 22.60
C ILE A 97 1.77 -11.40 21.29
N TRP A 98 0.87 -12.26 20.86
CA TRP A 98 0.85 -12.83 19.53
C TRP A 98 -0.06 -11.98 18.64
N VAL A 99 0.50 -11.44 17.57
CA VAL A 99 -0.25 -10.67 16.56
C VAL A 99 -0.37 -11.52 15.32
N SER A 100 -1.58 -11.68 14.83
CA SER A 100 -1.82 -12.38 13.57
C SER A 100 -2.84 -11.65 12.71
N GLU A 101 -2.66 -11.75 11.41
CA GLU A 101 -3.50 -11.14 10.39
C GLU A 101 -3.98 -12.22 9.45
N TYR A 102 -5.25 -12.14 9.07
CA TYR A 102 -5.89 -13.12 8.18
C TYR A 102 -6.74 -12.41 7.16
N ILE A 103 -6.74 -12.94 5.96
CA ILE A 103 -7.76 -12.64 4.95
C ILE A 103 -8.54 -13.92 4.75
N ALA A 104 -9.82 -13.90 5.02
CA ALA A 104 -10.68 -15.08 5.05
C ALA A 104 -11.91 -14.92 4.16
N ASP A 105 -12.29 -16.00 3.47
CA ASP A 105 -13.42 -16.04 2.56
C ASP A 105 -14.61 -16.75 3.20
N PHE A 106 -15.70 -16.01 3.32
CA PHE A 106 -16.99 -16.43 3.88
C PHE A 106 -18.02 -16.84 2.82
N LYS A 107 -17.61 -16.94 1.55
CA LYS A 107 -18.51 -17.31 0.48
C LYS A 107 -19.20 -18.65 0.78
N ASP A 108 -20.52 -18.66 0.65
CA ASP A 108 -21.37 -19.84 0.87
C ASP A 108 -21.23 -20.45 2.29
N LYS A 109 -20.96 -19.60 3.31
CA LYS A 109 -20.88 -20.01 4.72
C LYS A 109 -22.07 -19.49 5.50
N ASP A 110 -22.51 -20.31 6.48
CA ASP A 110 -23.57 -19.94 7.43
C ASP A 110 -23.07 -19.10 8.61
N VAL A 111 -21.78 -18.74 8.61
CA VAL A 111 -21.10 -17.94 9.62
C VAL A 111 -20.67 -16.61 9.03
N THR A 112 -20.76 -15.55 9.82
CA THR A 112 -20.33 -14.18 9.45
C THR A 112 -18.96 -13.83 10.02
N ALA A 113 -18.36 -12.74 9.54
CA ALA A 113 -17.15 -12.20 10.13
C ALA A 113 -17.33 -11.80 11.60
N ASP A 114 -18.50 -11.25 11.97
CA ASP A 114 -18.82 -10.86 13.33
C ASP A 114 -18.93 -12.08 14.26
N ASP A 115 -19.43 -13.22 13.77
CA ASP A 115 -19.45 -14.46 14.57
C ASP A 115 -18.02 -14.91 14.90
N ILE A 116 -17.10 -14.83 13.93
CA ILE A 116 -15.68 -15.15 14.16
C ILE A 116 -15.04 -14.17 15.15
N VAL A 117 -15.33 -12.87 15.05
CA VAL A 117 -14.86 -11.86 16.01
C VAL A 117 -15.30 -12.22 17.42
N ASN A 118 -16.59 -12.46 17.63
CA ASN A 118 -17.16 -12.80 18.93
C ASN A 118 -16.52 -14.07 19.54
N GLU A 119 -16.30 -15.10 18.73
CA GLU A 119 -15.67 -16.34 19.21
C GLU A 119 -14.18 -16.15 19.53
N LEU A 120 -13.43 -15.36 18.73
CA LEU A 120 -12.03 -15.03 19.02
C LEU A 120 -11.89 -14.18 20.30
N GLU A 121 -12.79 -13.24 20.52
CA GLU A 121 -12.85 -12.47 21.77
C GLU A 121 -13.19 -13.37 22.96
N GLY A 122 -14.06 -14.36 22.77
CA GLY A 122 -14.35 -15.40 23.75
C GLY A 122 -13.14 -16.27 24.13
N LEU A 123 -12.15 -16.38 23.22
CA LEU A 123 -10.86 -17.04 23.48
C LEU A 123 -9.83 -16.10 24.15
N GLY A 124 -10.22 -14.88 24.49
CA GLY A 124 -9.36 -13.88 25.12
C GLY A 124 -8.56 -13.03 24.12
N GLY A 125 -8.92 -13.07 22.83
CA GLY A 125 -8.35 -12.21 21.81
C GLY A 125 -8.95 -10.81 21.82
N PHE A 126 -8.18 -9.84 21.33
CA PHE A 126 -8.70 -8.56 20.86
C PHE A 126 -8.65 -8.58 19.33
N VAL A 127 -9.80 -8.31 18.70
CA VAL A 127 -9.95 -8.51 17.25
C VAL A 127 -10.48 -7.25 16.59
N THR A 128 -9.93 -6.94 15.42
CA THR A 128 -10.53 -6.00 14.48
C THR A 128 -10.80 -6.70 13.16
N SER A 129 -11.97 -6.47 12.57
CA SER A 129 -12.31 -7.00 11.25
C SER A 129 -12.87 -5.91 10.34
N ARG A 130 -12.69 -6.09 9.03
CA ARG A 130 -13.29 -5.25 7.97
C ARG A 130 -13.51 -6.06 6.71
N GLU A 131 -14.54 -5.75 5.97
CA GLU A 131 -14.67 -6.28 4.60
C GLU A 131 -13.51 -5.78 3.74
N ILE A 132 -12.92 -6.66 2.94
CA ILE A 132 -11.79 -6.31 2.07
C ILE A 132 -12.18 -5.20 1.07
N THR A 133 -13.43 -5.18 0.65
CA THR A 133 -13.97 -4.18 -0.28
C THR A 133 -13.97 -2.76 0.27
N GLU A 134 -13.98 -2.57 1.59
CA GLU A 134 -13.91 -1.25 2.22
C GLU A 134 -12.59 -0.52 1.96
N PHE A 135 -11.52 -1.27 1.66
CA PHE A 135 -10.21 -0.71 1.34
C PHE A 135 -10.09 -0.24 -0.11
N PHE A 136 -11.09 -0.56 -0.95
CA PHE A 136 -11.08 -0.25 -2.37
C PHE A 136 -12.20 0.75 -2.70
N PRO A 137 -12.05 1.54 -3.77
CA PRO A 137 -13.14 2.38 -4.25
C PRO A 137 -14.39 1.53 -4.51
N GLN A 138 -15.53 1.92 -3.97
CA GLN A 138 -16.78 1.14 -4.02
C GLN A 138 -17.40 0.97 -5.42
N ALA A 139 -16.89 1.69 -6.42
CA ALA A 139 -17.38 1.60 -7.80
C ALA A 139 -16.20 1.43 -8.76
N PHE A 140 -15.80 0.18 -9.00
CA PHE A 140 -15.03 -0.11 -10.20
C PHE A 140 -15.98 -0.08 -11.39
N GLU A 141 -15.84 0.91 -12.25
CA GLU A 141 -16.59 0.96 -13.53
C GLU A 141 -15.91 0.11 -14.60
N LEU A 142 -14.60 -0.17 -14.40
CA LEU A 142 -13.77 -0.98 -15.28
C LEU A 142 -13.08 -2.06 -14.43
N GLU A 143 -13.83 -3.12 -14.11
CA GLU A 143 -13.26 -4.31 -13.50
C GLU A 143 -12.52 -5.14 -14.52
N SER A 144 -11.34 -5.62 -14.18
CA SER A 144 -10.54 -6.46 -15.06
C SER A 144 -9.56 -7.35 -14.27
N THR A 145 -9.03 -8.33 -14.98
CA THR A 145 -7.91 -9.14 -14.53
C THR A 145 -6.65 -8.70 -15.27
N TYR A 146 -5.62 -8.34 -14.53
CA TYR A 146 -4.34 -7.91 -15.05
C TYR A 146 -3.28 -8.95 -14.77
N GLN A 147 -2.52 -9.37 -15.77
CA GLN A 147 -1.44 -10.34 -15.56
C GLN A 147 -0.10 -9.64 -15.41
N ILE A 148 0.65 -10.05 -14.39
CA ILE A 148 2.05 -9.67 -14.23
C ILE A 148 2.87 -10.35 -15.31
N LYS A 149 3.67 -9.58 -16.03
CA LYS A 149 4.62 -10.05 -17.05
C LYS A 149 6.03 -9.70 -16.65
N ALA A 150 7.01 -10.32 -17.31
CA ALA A 150 8.41 -9.92 -17.27
C ALA A 150 8.89 -9.57 -18.67
N ASP A 151 9.79 -8.61 -18.77
CA ASP A 151 10.49 -8.27 -20.00
C ASP A 151 11.73 -9.15 -20.20
N ASP A 152 12.49 -8.88 -21.26
CA ASP A 152 13.71 -9.64 -21.60
C ASP A 152 14.84 -9.49 -20.56
N LYS A 153 14.75 -8.49 -19.69
CA LYS A 153 15.68 -8.27 -18.59
C LYS A 153 15.22 -8.90 -17.28
N GLY A 154 13.99 -9.46 -17.25
CA GLY A 154 13.35 -9.99 -16.07
C GLY A 154 12.64 -8.95 -15.22
N GLU A 155 12.54 -7.69 -15.68
CA GLU A 155 11.81 -6.63 -14.97
C GLU A 155 10.30 -6.89 -15.04
N MET A 156 9.64 -6.94 -13.89
CA MET A 156 8.20 -7.19 -13.81
C MET A 156 7.40 -5.94 -14.19
N TYR A 157 6.29 -6.16 -14.89
CA TYR A 157 5.36 -5.08 -15.24
C TYR A 157 3.92 -5.56 -15.35
N LEU A 158 2.99 -4.60 -15.22
CA LEU A 158 1.59 -4.75 -15.63
C LEU A 158 1.41 -4.20 -17.04
N LEU A 159 0.67 -4.93 -17.87
CA LEU A 159 0.17 -4.42 -19.14
C LEU A 159 -1.28 -3.99 -18.94
N LEU A 160 -1.54 -2.70 -19.08
CA LEU A 160 -2.85 -2.09 -18.90
C LEU A 160 -3.47 -1.75 -20.26
N PRO A 161 -4.76 -2.02 -20.49
CA PRO A 161 -5.46 -1.60 -21.68
C PRO A 161 -5.45 -0.07 -21.85
N GLU A 162 -5.62 0.42 -23.09
CA GLU A 162 -5.60 1.86 -23.41
C GLU A 162 -6.67 2.68 -22.64
N ASN A 163 -7.78 2.06 -22.26
CA ASN A 163 -8.91 2.71 -21.61
C ASN A 163 -8.86 2.68 -20.08
N VAL A 164 -7.80 2.17 -19.48
CA VAL A 164 -7.66 2.17 -18.02
C VAL A 164 -7.38 3.58 -17.52
N GLY A 165 -8.27 4.06 -16.69
CA GLY A 165 -8.29 5.22 -15.82
C GLY A 165 -7.26 6.32 -16.06
N GLY A 166 -7.50 7.22 -17.03
CA GLY A 166 -6.73 8.46 -17.17
C GLY A 166 -5.21 8.30 -17.37
N VAL A 167 -4.76 7.11 -17.76
CA VAL A 167 -3.32 6.86 -18.04
C VAL A 167 -2.92 7.64 -19.29
N THR A 168 -2.00 8.56 -19.11
CA THR A 168 -1.50 9.42 -20.19
C THR A 168 -0.01 9.23 -20.47
N GLY A 169 0.61 8.23 -19.83
CA GLY A 169 2.07 8.04 -19.84
C GLY A 169 2.77 8.83 -18.74
N GLY A 170 4.09 8.76 -18.71
CA GLY A 170 4.90 9.47 -17.73
C GLY A 170 5.26 8.63 -16.53
N HIS A 171 4.72 8.95 -15.36
CA HIS A 171 5.07 8.29 -14.10
C HIS A 171 3.84 7.87 -13.30
N ALA A 172 4.04 6.88 -12.44
CA ALA A 172 3.06 6.47 -11.46
C ALA A 172 3.70 6.28 -10.09
N ILE A 173 2.92 6.49 -9.05
CA ILE A 173 3.26 6.12 -7.68
C ILE A 173 2.60 4.79 -7.37
N LEU A 174 3.41 3.84 -6.93
CA LEU A 174 2.97 2.51 -6.51
C LEU A 174 2.90 2.46 -4.99
N LYS A 175 1.81 1.94 -4.46
CA LYS A 175 1.59 1.76 -3.02
C LYS A 175 1.11 0.34 -2.79
N ALA A 176 2.00 -0.53 -2.29
CA ALA A 176 1.65 -1.88 -1.89
C ALA A 176 1.22 -1.89 -0.42
N TRP A 177 0.07 -2.46 -0.15
CA TRP A 177 -0.38 -2.72 1.20
C TRP A 177 -0.44 -4.23 1.40
N ALA A 178 0.63 -4.77 1.98
CA ALA A 178 0.83 -6.21 2.12
C ALA A 178 -0.28 -6.89 2.93
N ASP A 179 -0.75 -6.22 3.99
CA ASP A 179 -1.72 -6.79 4.93
C ASP A 179 -3.06 -7.13 4.26
N ILE A 180 -3.44 -6.38 3.23
CA ILE A 180 -4.66 -6.62 2.44
C ILE A 180 -4.37 -7.07 1.01
N GLN A 181 -3.11 -7.43 0.73
CA GLN A 181 -2.66 -7.93 -0.59
C GLN A 181 -3.05 -7.01 -1.75
N ALA A 182 -2.98 -5.68 -1.54
CA ALA A 182 -3.41 -4.66 -2.49
C ALA A 182 -2.26 -3.84 -3.04
N LEU A 183 -2.37 -3.49 -4.33
CA LEU A 183 -1.52 -2.53 -5.02
C LEU A 183 -2.38 -1.39 -5.56
N PHE A 184 -2.08 -0.17 -5.11
CA PHE A 184 -2.68 1.06 -5.60
C PHE A 184 -1.68 1.77 -6.50
N ILE A 185 -2.11 2.17 -7.68
CA ILE A 185 -1.29 2.84 -8.69
C ILE A 185 -1.93 4.19 -8.98
N ASP A 186 -1.25 5.27 -8.61
CA ASP A 186 -1.67 6.63 -8.94
C ASP A 186 -0.89 7.08 -10.17
N PHE A 187 -1.56 7.29 -11.30
CA PHE A 187 -0.98 7.81 -12.52
C PHE A 187 -0.86 9.33 -12.44
N LEU A 188 0.31 9.84 -12.79
CA LEU A 188 0.59 11.27 -12.79
C LEU A 188 0.46 11.83 -14.19
N SER A 189 -0.16 12.99 -14.31
CA SER A 189 -0.31 13.70 -15.59
C SER A 189 1.07 14.04 -16.17
N PRO A 190 1.23 14.03 -17.51
CA PRO A 190 2.43 14.51 -18.18
C PRO A 190 2.81 15.92 -17.71
N GLY A 191 4.11 16.19 -17.61
CA GLY A 191 4.62 17.45 -17.07
C GLY A 191 4.60 17.57 -15.54
N THR A 192 4.07 16.59 -14.84
CA THR A 192 4.06 16.57 -13.37
C THR A 192 5.48 16.37 -12.82
N LYS A 193 5.90 17.24 -11.90
CA LYS A 193 7.18 17.16 -11.22
C LYS A 193 7.04 16.25 -9.98
N LEU A 194 7.37 14.98 -10.15
CA LEU A 194 7.39 14.02 -9.06
C LEU A 194 8.68 14.16 -8.25
N LEU A 195 8.52 14.32 -6.95
CA LEU A 195 9.61 14.44 -5.99
C LEU A 195 9.64 13.23 -5.05
N GLU A 196 10.84 12.77 -4.77
CA GLU A 196 11.15 11.97 -3.60
C GLU A 196 11.84 12.88 -2.60
N ILE A 197 11.26 12.99 -1.41
CA ILE A 197 11.78 13.81 -0.33
C ILE A 197 12.22 12.89 0.80
N SER A 198 13.46 13.01 1.22
CA SER A 198 13.98 12.33 2.40
C SER A 198 14.20 13.34 3.52
N ALA A 199 13.73 13.02 4.72
CA ALA A 199 13.93 13.88 5.88
C ALA A 199 14.33 13.05 7.10
N MET A 200 15.31 13.54 7.85
CA MET A 200 15.66 13.04 9.18
C MET A 200 15.17 14.06 10.21
N LEU A 201 14.37 13.61 11.17
CA LEU A 201 13.76 14.46 12.19
C LEU A 201 14.30 14.10 13.57
N ASN A 202 14.30 15.08 14.47
CA ASN A 202 14.37 14.80 15.90
C ASN A 202 13.13 14.00 16.34
N ASP A 203 13.30 12.99 17.17
CA ASP A 203 12.19 12.25 17.76
C ASP A 203 11.58 13.00 18.95
N ILE A 204 10.92 14.10 18.65
CA ILE A 204 10.24 14.96 19.62
C ILE A 204 8.79 15.23 19.16
N PRO A 205 7.86 15.44 20.09
CA PRO A 205 6.50 15.84 19.75
C PRO A 205 6.49 17.08 18.86
N GLY A 206 5.77 16.98 17.73
CA GLY A 206 5.62 18.08 16.77
C GLY A 206 6.59 18.07 15.58
N ALA A 207 7.69 17.31 15.61
CA ALA A 207 8.65 17.29 14.50
C ALA A 207 8.01 16.84 13.17
N LEU A 208 7.19 15.79 13.20
CA LEU A 208 6.43 15.35 12.02
C LEU A 208 5.44 16.42 11.52
N ASN A 209 4.74 17.07 12.46
CA ASN A 209 3.82 18.15 12.09
C ASN A 209 4.57 19.30 11.40
N LYS A 210 5.77 19.63 11.87
CA LYS A 210 6.62 20.63 11.25
C LYS A 210 7.04 20.24 9.84
N LEU A 211 7.55 19.01 9.64
CA LEU A 211 7.88 18.49 8.31
C LEU A 211 6.67 18.53 7.37
N SER A 212 5.55 18.00 7.83
CA SER A 212 4.31 17.98 7.02
C SER A 212 3.85 19.37 6.63
N SER A 213 3.95 20.33 7.56
CA SER A 213 3.58 21.73 7.31
C SER A 213 4.52 22.39 6.29
N VAL A 214 5.83 22.14 6.36
CA VAL A 214 6.80 22.65 5.38
C VAL A 214 6.52 22.09 4.00
N VAL A 215 6.38 20.76 3.89
CA VAL A 215 6.18 20.07 2.62
C VAL A 215 4.82 20.45 1.99
N ALA A 216 3.75 20.48 2.78
CA ALA A 216 2.39 20.77 2.29
C ALA A 216 2.23 22.20 1.72
N THR A 217 3.16 23.11 1.99
CA THR A 217 3.10 24.46 1.37
C THR A 217 3.32 24.45 -0.13
N GLN A 218 3.97 23.42 -0.68
CA GLN A 218 4.38 23.37 -2.08
C GLN A 218 4.13 22.03 -2.76
N VAL A 219 4.02 20.96 -1.98
CA VAL A 219 3.97 19.58 -2.48
C VAL A 219 2.67 18.91 -2.06
N ASN A 220 1.95 18.36 -3.04
CA ASN A 220 0.87 17.42 -2.77
C ASN A 220 1.48 16.05 -2.48
N MET A 221 1.40 15.61 -1.23
CA MET A 221 1.95 14.31 -0.77
C MET A 221 1.01 13.17 -1.18
N HIS A 222 1.54 12.17 -1.87
CA HIS A 222 0.80 10.98 -2.30
C HIS A 222 1.11 9.75 -1.45
N ALA A 223 2.32 9.64 -0.94
CA ALA A 223 2.75 8.54 -0.11
C ALA A 223 3.83 8.99 0.89
N VAL A 224 3.80 8.43 2.07
CA VAL A 224 4.78 8.67 3.13
C VAL A 224 5.15 7.33 3.74
N ASP A 225 6.44 7.07 3.86
CA ASP A 225 7.00 5.95 4.60
C ASP A 225 7.90 6.49 5.71
N ALA A 226 7.89 5.85 6.89
CA ALA A 226 8.61 6.33 8.05
C ALA A 226 9.22 5.19 8.83
N GLN A 227 10.45 5.40 9.29
CA GLN A 227 11.17 4.46 10.13
C GLN A 227 11.78 5.19 11.33
N HIS A 228 11.57 4.64 12.51
CA HIS A 228 12.24 5.10 13.73
C HIS A 228 13.65 4.50 13.80
N HIS A 229 14.63 5.31 14.20
CA HIS A 229 15.99 4.89 14.45
C HIS A 229 16.35 4.99 15.94
N GLU A 230 17.25 4.11 16.41
CA GLU A 230 17.65 3.97 17.83
C GLU A 230 18.23 5.25 18.47
N GLU A 231 18.71 6.20 17.66
CA GLU A 231 19.31 7.45 18.14
C GLU A 231 18.31 8.60 18.35
N ALA A 232 17.07 8.28 18.70
CA ALA A 232 15.98 9.27 18.85
C ALA A 232 15.76 10.14 17.60
N THR A 233 15.88 9.53 16.44
CA THR A 233 15.63 10.16 15.14
C THR A 233 14.65 9.33 14.31
N GLY A 234 13.85 10.00 13.50
CA GLY A 234 12.99 9.37 12.50
C GLY A 234 13.45 9.68 11.09
N LEU A 235 13.53 8.67 10.23
CA LEU A 235 13.74 8.84 8.79
C LEU A 235 12.38 8.78 8.07
N TRP A 236 12.13 9.76 7.23
CA TRP A 236 10.91 9.92 6.48
C TRP A 236 11.19 9.98 4.99
N MET A 237 10.44 9.20 4.22
CA MET A 237 10.45 9.22 2.76
C MET A 237 9.07 9.63 2.27
N ILE A 238 9.01 10.68 1.48
CA ILE A 238 7.75 11.23 0.95
C ILE A 238 7.82 11.21 -0.57
N TYR A 239 6.79 10.67 -1.19
CA TYR A 239 6.54 10.80 -2.62
C TYR A 239 5.43 11.82 -2.84
N GLY A 240 5.72 12.87 -3.59
CA GLY A 240 4.77 13.96 -3.79
C GLY A 240 5.00 14.71 -5.08
N VAL A 241 4.00 15.49 -5.45
CA VAL A 241 3.99 16.32 -6.66
C VAL A 241 4.17 17.77 -6.29
N LEU A 242 5.20 18.41 -6.85
CA LEU A 242 5.40 19.85 -6.70
C LEU A 242 4.24 20.59 -7.40
N GLN A 243 3.47 21.35 -6.64
CA GLN A 243 2.32 22.11 -7.14
C GLN A 243 2.66 23.57 -7.40
N ILE A 244 3.44 24.16 -6.51
CA ILE A 244 3.82 25.61 -6.57
C ILE A 244 5.23 25.78 -6.04
N GLY A 245 5.86 26.91 -6.38
CA GLY A 245 7.19 27.27 -5.90
C GLY A 245 8.33 26.48 -6.55
N SER A 246 9.44 26.37 -5.85
CA SER A 246 10.63 25.68 -6.33
C SER A 246 11.20 24.70 -5.29
N ILE A 247 12.08 23.80 -5.74
CA ILE A 247 12.79 22.87 -4.85
C ILE A 247 13.69 23.65 -3.89
N GLU A 248 14.34 24.70 -4.37
CA GLU A 248 15.23 25.55 -3.58
C GLU A 248 14.47 26.23 -2.43
N GLU A 249 13.28 26.75 -2.70
CA GLU A 249 12.41 27.32 -1.66
C GLU A 249 11.96 26.27 -0.65
N LEU A 250 11.65 25.05 -1.09
CA LEU A 250 11.27 23.94 -0.21
C LEU A 250 12.42 23.55 0.70
N VAL A 251 13.63 23.41 0.15
CA VAL A 251 14.85 23.10 0.91
C VAL A 251 15.13 24.21 1.93
N SER A 252 15.09 25.48 1.52
CA SER A 252 15.33 26.62 2.43
C SER A 252 14.35 26.61 3.62
N LYS A 253 13.05 26.39 3.35
CA LYS A 253 12.05 26.30 4.43
C LYS A 253 12.29 25.12 5.39
N ALA A 254 12.81 24.01 4.88
CA ALA A 254 13.15 22.86 5.70
C ALA A 254 14.41 23.14 6.57
N GLU A 255 15.40 23.81 6.02
CA GLU A 255 16.62 24.20 6.75
C GLU A 255 16.34 25.21 7.87
N ASP A 256 15.29 26.04 7.73
CA ASP A 256 14.85 26.98 8.77
C ASP A 256 14.09 26.29 9.93
N ALA A 257 13.82 24.98 9.83
CA ALA A 257 13.08 24.23 10.84
C ALA A 257 14.03 23.37 11.70
N PRO A 258 14.28 23.73 12.97
CA PRO A 258 15.25 23.05 13.82
C PRO A 258 14.88 21.61 14.17
N GLU A 259 13.62 21.21 13.97
CA GLU A 259 13.15 19.83 14.13
C GLU A 259 13.60 18.92 12.98
N ILE A 260 13.99 19.50 11.84
CA ILE A 260 14.44 18.79 10.64
C ILE A 260 15.98 18.78 10.63
N LEU A 261 16.58 17.65 10.92
CA LEU A 261 18.02 17.48 11.02
C LEU A 261 18.71 17.38 9.65
N LYS A 262 18.03 16.71 8.71
CA LYS A 262 18.49 16.59 7.32
C LYS A 262 17.28 16.63 6.41
N PHE A 263 17.44 17.24 5.25
CA PHE A 263 16.41 17.31 4.25
C PHE A 263 17.03 17.16 2.86
N GLY A 264 16.48 16.26 2.07
CA GLY A 264 16.94 16.02 0.70
C GLY A 264 15.75 15.89 -0.25
N VAL A 265 15.91 16.40 -1.46
CA VAL A 265 14.90 16.33 -2.52
C VAL A 265 15.54 15.77 -3.78
N ARG A 266 14.92 14.74 -4.34
CA ARG A 266 15.28 14.16 -5.64
C ARG A 266 14.09 14.23 -6.59
N THR A 267 14.30 14.74 -7.78
CA THR A 267 13.29 14.68 -8.85
C THR A 267 13.32 13.29 -9.48
N LEU A 268 12.19 12.59 -9.50
CA LEU A 268 12.09 11.22 -10.02
C LEU A 268 11.73 11.14 -11.51
N GLY A 269 11.43 12.25 -12.13
CA GLY A 269 11.18 12.32 -13.56
C GLY A 269 10.59 13.65 -14.00
N TRP A 270 10.90 14.01 -15.22
CA TRP A 270 10.20 15.03 -15.99
C TRP A 270 9.60 14.32 -17.17
N THR A 271 8.30 14.40 -17.33
CA THR A 271 7.69 14.14 -18.62
C THR A 271 7.64 15.47 -19.34
N GLU A 272 8.51 15.65 -20.33
CA GLU A 272 8.37 16.72 -21.32
C GLU A 272 7.09 16.54 -22.14
#